data_496362cbfb3e299caacac932ab99b7e0
#
_entry.id   496362cbfb3e299caacac932ab99b7e0
#
_cell.length_a   1.000
_cell.length_b   1.000
_cell.length_c   1.000
_cell.angle_alpha   90.00
_cell.angle_beta   90.00
_cell.angle_gamma   90.00
#
_symmetry.space_group_name_H-M   'P 1'
#
loop_
_entity.id
_entity.type
_entity.pdbx_description
1 polymer ?
#
loop_
_entity_poly.entity_id
_entity_poly.type
_entity_poly.pdbx_seq_one_letter_code
_entity_poly.pdbx_strand_id
1 'polypeptide(L)'
;GEGQSLGFRADYSLSETSGLALGAEQLLHFDNKTDTGRDIYLTLSKGWWRDKNYGGFPLDIATFGFATGKMAEGNIKGLCSDLLGGSGTEIDYERPLCWSPVFSLARVFNSKLSSFFEYNSKWFLVGSSISPFDNIPLRGTFAVQLSDHIDNYKINSLDELKWVFRLSLGF
;
A
#
# COMPACT_ATOMS: atom_id res chain seq x y z
N GLY A 1 20.49 -15.01 -7.54
CA GLY A 1 20.54 -14.01 -6.48
C GLY A 1 19.53 -12.93 -6.78
N GLU A 2 18.72 -12.63 -5.80
CA GLU A 2 17.76 -11.54 -5.88
C GLU A 2 18.51 -10.20 -5.84
N GLY A 3 17.93 -9.19 -6.49
CA GLY A 3 18.52 -7.86 -6.55
C GLY A 3 18.66 -7.21 -5.17
N GLN A 4 19.63 -6.32 -5.01
CA GLN A 4 19.85 -5.55 -3.78
C GLN A 4 19.47 -4.09 -4.01
N SER A 5 18.68 -3.56 -3.11
CA SER A 5 18.26 -2.17 -3.16
C SER A 5 18.25 -1.52 -1.78
N LEU A 6 18.29 -0.21 -1.74
CA LEU A 6 18.16 0.59 -0.54
C LEU A 6 16.93 1.48 -0.64
N GLY A 7 16.19 1.55 0.44
CA GLY A 7 15.05 2.46 0.61
C GLY A 7 15.07 3.14 1.97
N PHE A 8 14.17 4.07 2.17
CA PHE A 8 13.94 4.71 3.47
C PHE A 8 12.46 4.98 3.69
N ARG A 9 12.07 5.13 4.94
CA ARG A 9 10.75 5.58 5.36
C ARG A 9 10.88 6.54 6.53
N ALA A 10 10.10 7.61 6.49
CA ALA A 10 9.96 8.57 7.56
C ALA A 10 8.46 8.74 7.88
N ASP A 11 8.11 8.54 9.14
CA ASP A 11 6.75 8.71 9.64
C ASP A 11 6.73 9.90 10.61
N TYR A 12 5.75 10.78 10.45
CA TYR A 12 5.57 11.95 11.30
C TYR A 12 4.14 12.00 11.84
N SER A 13 4.02 12.04 13.17
CA SER A 13 2.73 12.19 13.85
C SER A 13 2.31 13.66 13.86
N LEU A 14 1.22 13.97 13.15
CA LEU A 14 0.61 15.32 13.14
C LEU A 14 -0.29 15.53 14.37
N SER A 15 -0.91 14.48 14.83
CA SER A 15 -1.74 14.43 16.04
C SER A 15 -1.83 12.99 16.54
N GLU A 16 -2.50 12.75 17.65
CA GLU A 16 -2.73 11.41 18.19
C GLU A 16 -3.46 10.45 17.20
N THR A 17 -4.18 11.00 16.25
CA THR A 17 -4.94 10.21 15.26
C THR A 17 -4.62 10.56 13.82
N SER A 18 -3.59 11.35 13.55
CA SER A 18 -3.19 11.74 12.20
C SER A 18 -1.70 11.60 12.02
N GLY A 19 -1.28 11.07 10.89
CA GLY A 19 0.12 10.88 10.57
C GLY A 19 0.40 11.12 9.08
N LEU A 20 1.61 11.55 8.82
CA LEU A 20 2.18 11.69 7.48
C LEU A 20 3.29 10.65 7.33
N ALA A 21 3.30 9.95 6.22
CA ALA A 21 4.38 9.03 5.87
C ALA A 21 4.98 9.41 4.52
N LEU A 22 6.29 9.49 4.47
CA LEU A 22 7.10 9.64 3.26
C LEU A 22 8.03 8.43 3.18
N GLY A 23 8.05 7.76 2.04
CA GLY A 23 8.97 6.66 1.83
C GLY A 23 9.45 6.58 0.40
N ALA A 24 10.59 5.93 0.24
CA ALA A 24 11.14 5.55 -1.04
C ALA A 24 11.71 4.15 -0.91
N GLU A 25 11.15 3.22 -1.65
CA GLU A 25 11.64 1.86 -1.77
C GLU A 25 12.44 1.73 -3.06
N GLN A 26 13.47 0.91 -3.02
CA GLN A 26 14.32 0.67 -4.20
C GLN A 26 14.90 1.96 -4.81
N LEU A 27 15.19 2.96 -3.97
CA LEU A 27 15.72 4.24 -4.41
C LEU A 27 17.11 4.11 -5.07
N LEU A 28 17.94 3.23 -4.52
CA LEU A 28 19.27 2.88 -5.07
C LEU A 28 19.28 1.38 -5.36
N HIS A 29 19.62 1.03 -6.58
CA HIS A 29 19.85 -0.33 -7.02
C HIS A 29 21.34 -0.59 -7.10
N PHE A 30 21.77 -1.71 -6.55
CA PHE A 30 23.19 -2.12 -6.57
C PHE A 30 23.48 -3.20 -7.62
N ASP A 31 22.44 -3.62 -8.35
CA ASP A 31 22.53 -4.61 -9.41
C ASP A 31 21.47 -4.40 -10.50
N ASN A 32 21.61 -5.10 -11.61
CA ASN A 32 20.69 -5.05 -12.74
C ASN A 32 19.61 -6.17 -12.69
N LYS A 33 19.36 -6.75 -11.51
CA LYS A 33 18.43 -7.88 -11.35
C LYS A 33 17.13 -7.50 -10.63
N THR A 34 17.01 -6.27 -10.21
CA THR A 34 15.82 -5.78 -9.53
C THR A 34 14.75 -5.43 -10.56
N ASP A 35 13.68 -6.22 -10.60
CA ASP A 35 12.60 -6.11 -11.61
C ASP A 35 11.61 -4.97 -11.33
N THR A 36 11.87 -4.15 -10.33
CA THR A 36 10.91 -3.12 -9.90
C THR A 36 11.53 -1.75 -9.91
N GLY A 37 10.77 -0.78 -10.46
CA GLY A 37 11.16 0.61 -10.44
C GLY A 37 11.19 1.21 -9.03
N ARG A 38 11.58 2.46 -8.93
CA ARG A 38 11.60 3.22 -7.68
C ARG A 38 10.17 3.51 -7.23
N ASP A 39 9.84 3.09 -6.01
CA ASP A 39 8.57 3.38 -5.37
C ASP A 39 8.74 4.53 -4.39
N ILE A 40 8.26 5.71 -4.73
CA ILE A 40 8.23 6.86 -3.84
C ILE A 40 6.78 7.12 -3.47
N TYR A 41 6.49 7.35 -2.21
CA TYR A 41 5.14 7.63 -1.75
C TYR A 41 5.10 8.73 -0.70
N LEU A 42 4.00 9.46 -0.70
CA LEU A 42 3.62 10.42 0.32
C LEU A 42 2.17 10.16 0.70
N THR A 43 1.91 9.83 1.95
CA THR A 43 0.56 9.50 2.43
C THR A 43 0.22 10.26 3.71
N LEU A 44 -1.03 10.66 3.80
CA LEU A 44 -1.65 11.24 4.99
C LEU A 44 -2.70 10.26 5.51
N SER A 45 -2.62 9.92 6.78
CA SER A 45 -3.58 9.05 7.46
C SER A 45 -4.31 9.81 8.56
N LYS A 46 -5.61 9.51 8.70
CA LYS A 46 -6.46 10.01 9.78
C LYS A 46 -7.30 8.89 10.36
N GLY A 47 -7.29 8.78 11.69
CA GLY A 47 -8.15 7.88 12.45
C GLY A 47 -9.28 8.60 13.17
N TRP A 48 -10.42 7.91 13.35
CA TRP A 48 -11.58 8.34 14.10
C TRP A 48 -12.07 7.23 15.01
N TRP A 49 -12.12 7.50 16.30
CA TRP A 49 -12.80 6.65 17.25
C TRP A 49 -14.32 6.84 17.12
N ARG A 50 -15.03 5.76 16.90
CA ARG A 50 -16.51 5.81 16.82
C ARG A 50 -17.16 6.02 18.19
N ASP A 51 -16.58 5.44 19.21
CA ASP A 51 -16.95 5.73 20.59
C ASP A 51 -16.23 7.01 21.06
N LYS A 52 -16.97 7.87 21.78
CA LYS A 52 -16.42 9.12 22.33
C LYS A 52 -15.35 8.89 23.39
N ASN A 53 -15.28 7.67 23.94
CA ASN A 53 -14.23 7.29 24.86
C ASN A 53 -12.95 7.03 24.06
N TYR A 54 -11.98 7.87 24.27
CA TYR A 54 -10.67 7.81 23.65
C TYR A 54 -10.04 6.40 23.80
N GLY A 55 -9.70 5.76 22.69
CA GLY A 55 -9.17 4.41 22.71
C GLY A 55 -10.21 3.28 22.59
N GLY A 56 -11.51 3.62 22.45
CA GLY A 56 -12.56 2.64 22.20
C GLY A 56 -12.61 2.15 20.77
N PHE A 57 -13.00 0.89 20.59
CA PHE A 57 -13.32 0.36 19.26
C PHE A 57 -14.80 0.58 18.93
N PRO A 58 -15.17 0.67 17.63
CA PRO A 58 -14.30 0.57 16.47
C PRO A 58 -13.54 1.87 16.16
N LEU A 59 -12.37 1.71 15.55
CA LEU A 59 -11.56 2.79 14.99
C LEU A 59 -11.64 2.74 13.47
N ASP A 60 -12.07 3.82 12.84
CA ASP A 60 -12.01 4.01 11.39
C ASP A 60 -10.72 4.77 11.04
N ILE A 61 -10.04 4.32 9.99
CA ILE A 61 -8.81 4.94 9.50
C ILE A 61 -8.97 5.16 7.99
N ALA A 62 -8.70 6.38 7.54
CA ALA A 62 -8.53 6.67 6.12
C ALA A 62 -7.10 7.11 5.85
N THR A 63 -6.54 6.63 4.75
CA THR A 63 -5.25 7.05 4.23
C THR A 63 -5.45 7.51 2.79
N PHE A 64 -4.86 8.64 2.46
CA PHE A 64 -4.82 9.17 1.10
C PHE A 64 -3.42 9.66 0.80
N GLY A 65 -2.98 9.50 -0.44
CA GLY A 65 -1.69 9.99 -0.87
C GLY A 65 -1.42 9.78 -2.34
N PHE A 66 -0.16 9.92 -2.68
CA PHE A 66 0.36 9.69 -4.01
C PHE A 66 1.58 8.78 -3.92
N ALA A 67 1.72 7.93 -4.91
CA ALA A 67 2.85 7.02 -5.03
C ALA A 67 3.31 6.92 -6.48
N THR A 68 4.51 6.38 -6.66
CA THR A 68 5.12 6.10 -7.97
C THR A 68 5.41 4.61 -8.10
N GLY A 69 6.13 4.22 -9.13
CA GLY A 69 6.62 2.86 -9.32
C GLY A 69 5.50 1.86 -9.57
N LYS A 70 5.52 0.74 -8.88
CA LYS A 70 4.49 -0.31 -9.02
C LYS A 70 3.07 0.19 -8.74
N MET A 71 2.93 1.20 -7.89
CA MET A 71 1.64 1.78 -7.58
C MET A 71 1.17 2.78 -8.63
N ALA A 72 2.07 3.23 -9.53
CA ALA A 72 1.80 4.22 -10.56
C ALA A 72 1.50 3.62 -11.94
N GLU A 73 1.57 2.33 -12.11
CA GLU A 73 1.35 1.65 -13.40
C GLU A 73 -0.06 1.88 -13.99
N GLY A 74 -1.01 2.32 -13.18
CA GLY A 74 -2.36 2.71 -13.61
C GLY A 74 -2.45 3.98 -14.46
N ASN A 75 -1.34 4.70 -14.69
CA ASN A 75 -1.18 5.81 -15.62
C ASN A 75 -2.28 6.86 -15.62
N ILE A 76 -2.26 7.74 -14.65
CA ILE A 76 -2.94 9.01 -14.84
C ILE A 76 -2.04 9.88 -15.72
N LYS A 77 -2.37 9.93 -17.01
CA LYS A 77 -1.67 10.78 -17.99
C LYS A 77 -1.58 12.22 -17.45
N GLY A 78 -0.36 12.75 -17.37
CA GLY A 78 -0.11 14.12 -16.95
C GLY A 78 0.53 14.29 -15.57
N LEU A 79 0.64 13.23 -14.75
CA LEU A 79 1.37 13.28 -13.48
C LEU A 79 2.75 12.62 -13.57
N CYS A 80 3.38 12.67 -14.74
CA CYS A 80 4.73 12.14 -14.96
C CYS A 80 5.76 13.26 -14.96
N SER A 81 6.95 12.97 -14.40
CA SER A 81 8.09 13.90 -14.34
C SER A 81 9.35 13.19 -14.78
N ASP A 82 10.17 13.86 -15.56
CA ASP A 82 11.51 13.38 -15.95
C ASP A 82 12.52 13.46 -14.79
N LEU A 83 12.13 14.08 -13.68
CA LEU A 83 12.96 14.19 -12.51
C LEU A 83 13.07 12.84 -11.82
N LEU A 84 14.27 12.31 -11.63
CA LEU A 84 14.60 11.02 -11.00
C LEU A 84 14.39 9.77 -11.85
N GLY A 85 13.84 9.85 -13.05
CA GLY A 85 13.70 8.71 -13.99
C GLY A 85 12.99 7.48 -13.43
N GLY A 86 12.47 6.65 -14.31
CA GLY A 86 12.07 5.27 -14.01
C GLY A 86 10.87 5.09 -13.08
N SER A 87 9.68 5.06 -13.65
CA SER A 87 8.52 4.42 -13.03
C SER A 87 8.17 3.18 -13.82
N GLY A 88 7.90 2.08 -13.17
CA GLY A 88 7.49 0.84 -13.81
C GLY A 88 8.13 -0.40 -13.19
N THR A 89 7.74 -1.55 -13.70
CA THR A 89 8.21 -2.87 -13.24
C THR A 89 9.61 -3.24 -13.73
N GLU A 90 10.14 -2.50 -14.72
CA GLU A 90 11.47 -2.71 -15.26
C GLU A 90 12.43 -1.62 -14.79
N ILE A 91 13.71 -1.97 -14.68
CA ILE A 91 14.79 -1.04 -14.37
C ILE A 91 15.05 -0.16 -15.59
N ASP A 92 14.11 0.67 -15.93
CA ASP A 92 14.26 1.64 -16.99
C ASP A 92 14.38 3.03 -16.36
N TYR A 93 15.62 3.42 -16.10
CA TYR A 93 15.92 4.75 -15.56
C TYR A 93 15.60 5.90 -16.53
N GLU A 94 15.27 5.56 -17.77
CA GLU A 94 14.91 6.54 -18.80
C GLU A 94 13.41 6.85 -18.79
N ARG A 95 12.59 6.05 -18.08
CA ARG A 95 11.15 6.31 -17.99
C ARG A 95 10.84 7.45 -17.02
N PRO A 96 9.87 8.30 -17.37
CA PRO A 96 9.44 9.35 -16.46
C PRO A 96 8.84 8.78 -15.18
N LEU A 97 9.08 9.44 -14.07
CA LEU A 97 8.47 9.11 -12.78
C LEU A 97 7.00 9.55 -12.79
N CYS A 98 6.08 8.60 -12.82
CA CYS A 98 4.65 8.85 -12.83
C CYS A 98 4.06 8.73 -11.43
N TRP A 99 3.25 9.71 -11.03
CA TRP A 99 2.55 9.73 -9.76
C TRP A 99 1.11 9.23 -9.93
N SER A 100 0.64 8.44 -9.00
CA SER A 100 -0.73 7.97 -8.97
C SER A 100 -1.32 8.09 -7.58
N PRO A 101 -2.62 8.39 -7.46
CA PRO A 101 -3.28 8.44 -6.17
C PRO A 101 -3.36 7.06 -5.55
N VAL A 102 -3.15 6.99 -4.24
CA VAL A 102 -3.39 5.82 -3.41
C VAL A 102 -4.37 6.18 -2.31
N PHE A 103 -5.23 5.25 -1.97
CA PHE A 103 -6.26 5.46 -0.99
C PHE A 103 -6.55 4.18 -0.23
N SER A 104 -6.77 4.26 1.08
CA SER A 104 -7.28 3.14 1.85
C SER A 104 -8.27 3.59 2.91
N LEU A 105 -9.24 2.72 3.20
CA LEU A 105 -10.15 2.79 4.33
C LEU A 105 -10.00 1.52 5.14
N ALA A 106 -9.82 1.64 6.43
CA ALA A 106 -9.78 0.50 7.33
C ALA A 106 -10.70 0.72 8.52
N ARG A 107 -11.30 -0.37 9.00
CA ARG A 107 -12.02 -0.42 10.26
C ARG A 107 -11.39 -1.47 11.17
N VAL A 108 -10.94 -1.02 12.32
CA VAL A 108 -10.45 -1.88 13.40
C VAL A 108 -11.61 -2.11 14.35
N PHE A 109 -12.17 -3.32 14.34
CA PHE A 109 -13.33 -3.67 15.16
C PHE A 109 -12.96 -3.89 16.63
N ASN A 110 -11.77 -4.44 16.86
CA ASN A 110 -11.18 -4.68 18.18
C ASN A 110 -9.66 -4.92 18.02
N SER A 111 -8.96 -5.24 19.09
CA SER A 111 -7.51 -5.50 19.07
C SER A 111 -7.09 -6.66 18.16
N LYS A 112 -8.02 -7.54 17.77
CA LYS A 112 -7.73 -8.78 17.03
C LYS A 112 -8.23 -8.76 15.58
N LEU A 113 -9.20 -7.92 15.24
CA LEU A 113 -9.85 -7.96 13.94
C LEU A 113 -9.93 -6.58 13.30
N SER A 114 -9.53 -6.49 12.05
CA SER A 114 -9.73 -5.32 11.20
C SER A 114 -10.13 -5.73 9.78
N SER A 115 -10.83 -4.86 9.08
CA SER A 115 -11.10 -4.98 7.65
C SER A 115 -10.65 -3.72 6.94
N PHE A 116 -10.32 -3.84 5.68
CA PHE A 116 -9.84 -2.73 4.88
C PHE A 116 -10.30 -2.82 3.42
N PHE A 117 -10.36 -1.67 2.81
CA PHE A 117 -10.48 -1.45 1.39
C PHE A 117 -9.29 -0.59 0.95
N GLU A 118 -8.65 -0.95 -0.14
CA GLU A 118 -7.45 -0.28 -0.63
C GLU A 118 -7.55 -0.08 -2.15
N TYR A 119 -7.12 1.09 -2.59
CA TYR A 119 -6.88 1.42 -3.99
C TYR A 119 -5.45 1.91 -4.15
N ASN A 120 -4.69 1.25 -4.98
CA ASN A 120 -3.30 1.59 -5.24
C ASN A 120 -3.02 2.02 -6.67
N SER A 121 -4.01 2.62 -7.34
CA SER A 121 -4.01 3.03 -8.75
C SER A 121 -4.01 1.91 -9.80
N LYS A 122 -3.66 0.70 -9.42
CA LYS A 122 -3.66 -0.47 -10.30
C LYS A 122 -4.88 -1.37 -10.04
N TRP A 123 -5.19 -1.62 -8.79
CA TRP A 123 -6.27 -2.51 -8.38
C TRP A 123 -7.01 -2.01 -7.14
N PHE A 124 -8.20 -2.56 -6.96
CA PHE A 124 -8.94 -2.48 -5.72
C PHE A 124 -8.77 -3.77 -4.93
N LEU A 125 -8.45 -3.63 -3.65
CA LEU A 125 -8.33 -4.71 -2.69
C LEU A 125 -9.36 -4.54 -1.58
N VAL A 126 -9.99 -5.64 -1.21
CA VAL A 126 -10.81 -5.74 0.01
C VAL A 126 -10.27 -6.88 0.85
N GLY A 127 -10.06 -6.64 2.12
CA GLY A 127 -9.49 -7.66 2.98
C GLY A 127 -9.78 -7.49 4.44
N SER A 128 -9.29 -8.47 5.20
CA SER A 128 -9.36 -8.48 6.65
C SER A 128 -8.05 -8.99 7.23
N SER A 129 -7.72 -8.49 8.41
CA SER A 129 -6.56 -8.95 9.18
C SER A 129 -7.03 -9.44 10.54
N ILE A 130 -6.44 -10.55 10.98
CA ILE A 130 -6.69 -11.13 12.29
C ILE A 130 -5.37 -11.34 13.05
N SER A 131 -5.37 -10.98 14.33
CA SER A 131 -4.28 -11.24 15.27
C SER A 131 -4.84 -12.16 16.37
N PRO A 132 -4.76 -13.50 16.19
CA PRO A 132 -5.51 -14.46 17.04
C PRO A 132 -4.96 -14.55 18.47
N PHE A 133 -3.69 -14.20 18.68
CA PHE A 133 -2.99 -14.37 19.94
C PHE A 133 -2.65 -13.01 20.58
N ASP A 134 -2.84 -12.90 21.90
CA ASP A 134 -2.47 -11.69 22.63
C ASP A 134 -0.96 -11.61 22.94
N ASN A 135 -0.32 -12.77 23.09
CA ASN A 135 1.09 -12.88 23.50
C ASN A 135 2.06 -13.16 22.35
N ILE A 136 1.54 -13.44 21.16
CA ILE A 136 2.34 -13.71 19.96
C ILE A 136 1.95 -12.64 18.93
N PRO A 137 2.86 -11.80 18.49
CA PRO A 137 2.58 -10.73 17.52
C PRO A 137 2.42 -11.30 16.10
N LEU A 138 1.56 -12.31 15.97
CA LEU A 138 1.22 -12.95 14.70
C LEU A 138 -0.03 -12.31 14.11
N ARG A 139 0.06 -11.86 12.86
CA ARG A 139 -1.06 -11.32 12.09
C ARG A 139 -1.22 -12.07 10.78
N GLY A 140 -2.40 -12.60 10.55
CA GLY A 140 -2.84 -13.09 9.25
C GLY A 140 -3.65 -12.02 8.52
N THR A 141 -3.34 -11.77 7.27
CA THR A 141 -4.11 -10.89 6.40
C THR A 141 -4.57 -11.68 5.19
N PHE A 142 -5.84 -11.54 4.86
CA PHE A 142 -6.46 -12.13 3.69
C PHE A 142 -7.17 -11.04 2.90
N ALA A 143 -6.91 -10.96 1.60
CA ALA A 143 -7.52 -9.98 0.74
C ALA A 143 -7.87 -10.57 -0.63
N VAL A 144 -8.79 -9.90 -1.30
CA VAL A 144 -9.26 -10.22 -2.65
C VAL A 144 -9.05 -9.01 -3.52
N GLN A 145 -8.44 -9.21 -4.66
CA GLN A 145 -8.33 -8.20 -5.70
C GLN A 145 -9.61 -8.18 -6.52
N LEU A 146 -10.28 -7.02 -6.55
CA LEU A 146 -11.56 -6.84 -7.22
C LEU A 146 -11.42 -6.38 -8.67
N SER A 147 -10.35 -5.69 -9.01
CA SER A 147 -10.11 -5.19 -10.37
C SER A 147 -8.63 -4.96 -10.63
N ASP A 148 -8.24 -4.98 -11.88
CA ASP A 148 -6.93 -4.57 -12.37
C ASP A 148 -7.15 -3.67 -13.59
N HIS A 149 -6.74 -2.41 -13.49
CA HIS A 149 -6.95 -1.44 -14.56
C HIS A 149 -6.02 -1.64 -15.75
N ILE A 150 -4.86 -2.26 -15.56
CA ILE A 150 -3.86 -2.46 -16.60
C ILE A 150 -4.27 -3.61 -17.50
N ASP A 151 -4.61 -4.72 -16.91
CA ASP A 151 -4.92 -5.96 -17.64
C ASP A 151 -6.41 -6.05 -18.02
N ASN A 152 -7.20 -4.98 -17.80
CA ASN A 152 -8.66 -5.00 -17.95
C ASN A 152 -9.31 -6.18 -17.21
N TYR A 153 -8.74 -6.58 -16.09
CA TYR A 153 -9.19 -7.70 -15.29
C TYR A 153 -10.64 -7.50 -14.86
N LYS A 154 -11.51 -8.36 -15.37
CA LYS A 154 -12.92 -8.40 -14.99
C LYS A 154 -13.19 -9.72 -14.30
N ILE A 155 -13.86 -9.66 -13.19
CA ILE A 155 -14.31 -10.86 -12.48
C ILE A 155 -15.56 -11.36 -13.19
N ASN A 156 -15.44 -12.45 -13.91
CA ASN A 156 -16.57 -13.13 -14.55
C ASN A 156 -17.07 -14.31 -13.69
N SER A 157 -16.19 -14.88 -12.88
CA SER A 157 -16.51 -15.96 -11.96
C SER A 157 -15.68 -15.88 -10.68
N LEU A 158 -16.09 -16.60 -9.63
CA LEU A 158 -15.33 -16.66 -8.37
C LEU A 158 -13.95 -17.32 -8.54
N ASP A 159 -13.79 -18.15 -9.55
CA ASP A 159 -12.52 -18.84 -9.85
C ASP A 159 -11.45 -17.90 -10.40
N GLU A 160 -11.86 -16.74 -10.90
CA GLU A 160 -10.97 -15.70 -11.43
C GLU A 160 -10.49 -14.71 -10.37
N LEU A 161 -10.99 -14.82 -9.14
CA LEU A 161 -10.57 -13.96 -8.04
C LEU A 161 -9.10 -14.15 -7.72
N LYS A 162 -8.34 -13.07 -7.74
CA LYS A 162 -6.95 -13.06 -7.26
C LYS A 162 -6.94 -12.86 -5.75
N TRP A 163 -6.41 -13.86 -5.06
CA TRP A 163 -6.32 -13.88 -3.60
C TRP A 163 -4.95 -13.46 -3.13
N VAL A 164 -4.92 -12.69 -2.06
CA VAL A 164 -3.70 -12.32 -1.36
C VAL A 164 -3.77 -12.83 0.06
N PHE A 165 -2.82 -13.66 0.43
CA PHE A 165 -2.65 -14.10 1.82
C PHE A 165 -1.26 -13.67 2.31
N ARG A 166 -1.22 -13.03 3.48
CA ARG A 166 0.02 -12.60 4.12
C ARG A 166 0.02 -13.02 5.58
N LEU A 167 1.12 -13.62 6.01
CA LEU A 167 1.41 -13.89 7.41
C LEU A 167 2.54 -12.97 7.85
N SER A 168 2.35 -12.24 8.94
CA SER A 168 3.35 -11.30 9.48
C SER A 168 3.60 -11.64 10.95
N LEU A 169 4.87 -11.71 11.33
CA LEU A 169 5.32 -11.84 12.71
C LEU A 169 6.06 -10.56 13.07
N GLY A 170 5.59 -9.86 14.11
CA GLY A 170 6.26 -8.67 14.67
C GLY A 170 7.27 -9.06 15.74
N PHE A 171 8.27 -8.22 15.99
CA PHE A 171 9.23 -8.37 17.08
C PHE A 171 9.39 -7.03 17.79
#